data_dc87d97ecb94a9036ec5dac7851e47e7
#
_entry.id   dc87d97ecb94a9036ec5dac7851e47e7
#
_cell.length_a   1.000
_cell.length_b   1.000
_cell.length_c   1.000
_cell.angle_alpha   90.00
_cell.angle_beta   90.00
_cell.angle_gamma   90.00
#
_symmetry.space_group_name_H-M   'P 1'
#
loop_
_entity.id
_entity.type
_entity.pdbx_description
1 polymer ?
#
loop_
_entity_poly.entity_id
_entity_poly.type
_entity_poly.pdbx_seq_one_letter_code
_entity_poly.pdbx_strand_id
1 'polypeptide(L)'
;MTPSQYKNLISVIVLTYNEEKTITRTLDSILCQKCHVPFEIVLGDDCSTDNTRKICEDYARRFPNIIRLMEKTPNKGVIDNYFDCLLACQGKYIADCAGDDFWVDPLKLEKEVTILENNPDVTLVHTDWMYYDEETKATTSPGTNPFNSDITDGRKMLEAIITQTKRPIIHLCTAMYRADIMRKAYNDDPKMFRNKDFGCEDLQICFIMAYMGKIAYIPKITLYYSYGRETVSFSNNDKKQFIFVKKTTNLSSYICKTYNINSQTTYKYFQNRLFGLTMHAFRCKDKHLHRMVQDCSNDWQVQIPTKAKIANVIMSNMLTWNLFLYIRKIFVGIKHILRK
;
A
#
# COMPACT_ATOMS: atom_id res chain seq x y z
N MET A 1 15.08 4.30 -21.89
CA MET A 1 15.89 5.45 -21.42
C MET A 1 17.10 4.91 -20.69
N THR A 2 18.28 5.40 -20.98
CA THR A 2 19.52 4.95 -20.32
C THR A 2 19.66 5.60 -18.93
N PRO A 3 20.40 4.99 -17.98
CA PRO A 3 20.56 5.51 -16.60
C PRO A 3 21.06 6.95 -16.51
N SER A 4 21.70 7.48 -17.56
CA SER A 4 22.24 8.86 -17.61
C SER A 4 21.20 9.96 -17.81
N GLN A 5 19.91 9.62 -17.97
CA GLN A 5 18.85 10.61 -18.26
C GLN A 5 18.16 11.17 -17.02
N TYR A 6 18.41 10.60 -15.83
CA TYR A 6 17.83 11.14 -14.59
C TYR A 6 18.74 12.16 -13.94
N LYS A 7 18.16 13.28 -13.53
CA LYS A 7 18.86 14.29 -12.74
C LYS A 7 19.28 13.69 -11.39
N ASN A 8 20.40 14.12 -10.84
CA ASN A 8 20.74 13.83 -9.45
C ASN A 8 19.76 14.57 -8.52
N LEU A 9 18.58 14.00 -8.34
CA LEU A 9 17.39 14.58 -7.75
C LEU A 9 16.59 13.46 -7.09
N ILE A 10 15.89 13.75 -6.00
CA ILE A 10 14.88 12.88 -5.40
C ILE A 10 13.52 13.38 -5.85
N SER A 11 12.67 12.51 -6.39
CA SER A 11 11.26 12.83 -6.62
C SER A 11 10.43 12.27 -5.48
N VAL A 12 9.69 13.11 -4.77
CA VAL A 12 8.75 12.69 -3.73
C VAL A 12 7.36 12.66 -4.34
N ILE A 13 6.74 11.48 -4.42
CA ILE A 13 5.36 11.33 -4.89
C ILE A 13 4.42 11.58 -3.71
N VAL A 14 3.47 12.48 -3.90
CA VAL A 14 2.39 12.71 -2.94
C VAL A 14 1.06 12.52 -3.66
N LEU A 15 0.29 11.51 -3.23
CA LEU A 15 -1.07 11.30 -3.71
C LEU A 15 -2.07 11.82 -2.69
N THR A 16 -3.13 12.41 -3.18
CA THR A 16 -4.20 12.92 -2.31
C THR A 16 -5.58 12.81 -2.97
N TYR A 17 -6.60 12.55 -2.14
CA TYR A 17 -8.00 12.58 -2.54
C TYR A 17 -8.89 12.86 -1.32
N ASN A 18 -9.52 14.04 -1.26
CA ASN A 18 -10.36 14.49 -0.14
C ASN A 18 -9.61 14.51 1.21
N GLU A 19 -8.42 15.11 1.20
CA GLU A 19 -7.50 15.20 2.34
C GLU A 19 -7.29 16.65 2.83
N GLU A 20 -8.31 17.52 2.72
CA GLU A 20 -8.20 18.94 3.10
C GLU A 20 -7.70 19.17 4.54
N LYS A 21 -7.89 18.19 5.44
CA LYS A 21 -7.49 18.28 6.85
C LYS A 21 -6.05 17.87 7.12
N THR A 22 -5.41 17.14 6.20
CA THR A 22 -4.10 16.51 6.42
C THR A 22 -3.04 16.95 5.43
N ILE A 23 -3.40 17.24 4.18
CA ILE A 23 -2.45 17.54 3.11
C ILE A 23 -1.47 18.68 3.42
N THR A 24 -1.89 19.71 4.16
CA THR A 24 -1.01 20.79 4.64
C THR A 24 0.13 20.24 5.47
N ARG A 25 -0.18 19.41 6.49
CA ARG A 25 0.80 18.79 7.36
C ARG A 25 1.74 17.86 6.58
N THR A 26 1.22 17.10 5.62
CA THR A 26 2.01 16.25 4.74
C THR A 26 3.04 17.05 3.96
N LEU A 27 2.60 18.09 3.24
CA LEU A 27 3.48 18.94 2.44
C LEU A 27 4.52 19.67 3.29
N ASP A 28 4.12 20.23 4.45
CA ASP A 28 5.06 20.88 5.39
C ASP A 28 6.12 19.91 5.90
N SER A 29 5.76 18.66 6.18
CA SER A 29 6.69 17.62 6.66
C SER A 29 7.75 17.26 5.62
N ILE A 30 7.40 17.34 4.33
CA ILE A 30 8.33 17.09 3.22
C ILE A 30 9.18 18.33 2.95
N LEU A 31 8.58 19.51 2.94
CA LEU A 31 9.29 20.77 2.69
C LEU A 31 10.34 21.11 3.76
N CYS A 32 10.21 20.58 4.99
CA CYS A 32 11.19 20.79 6.04
C CYS A 32 12.40 19.81 5.97
N GLN A 33 12.43 18.89 4.98
CA GLN A 33 13.54 17.95 4.81
C GLN A 33 14.86 18.67 4.50
N LYS A 34 15.91 18.19 5.15
CA LYS A 34 17.31 18.66 4.96
C LYS A 34 18.08 17.55 4.27
N CYS A 35 18.47 17.79 3.02
CA CYS A 35 19.15 16.81 2.20
C CYS A 35 20.18 17.49 1.29
N HIS A 36 21.37 16.87 1.09
CA HIS A 36 22.39 17.38 0.19
C HIS A 36 22.00 17.19 -1.29
N VAL A 37 21.16 16.19 -1.58
CA VAL A 37 20.56 16.00 -2.90
C VAL A 37 19.27 16.82 -2.98
N PRO A 38 19.09 17.67 -4.00
CA PRO A 38 17.84 18.43 -4.17
C PRO A 38 16.66 17.47 -4.40
N PHE A 39 15.45 17.94 -4.06
CA PHE A 39 14.23 17.15 -4.29
C PHE A 39 13.13 17.98 -4.97
N GLU A 40 12.27 17.29 -5.69
CA GLU A 40 10.98 17.78 -6.17
C GLU A 40 9.83 17.01 -5.50
N ILE A 41 8.66 17.61 -5.46
CA ILE A 41 7.40 16.96 -5.05
C ILE A 41 6.52 16.84 -6.29
N VAL A 42 6.16 15.62 -6.67
CA VAL A 42 5.16 15.35 -7.72
C VAL A 42 3.83 15.08 -7.03
N LEU A 43 2.93 16.06 -7.08
CA LEU A 43 1.70 16.08 -6.31
C LEU A 43 0.51 15.71 -7.19
N GLY A 44 -0.12 14.57 -6.94
CA GLY A 44 -1.26 14.02 -7.68
C GLY A 44 -2.56 14.10 -6.88
N ASP A 45 -3.41 15.08 -7.19
CA ASP A 45 -4.77 15.15 -6.65
C ASP A 45 -5.75 14.42 -7.59
N ASP A 46 -6.42 13.38 -7.10
CA ASP A 46 -7.32 12.54 -7.89
C ASP A 46 -8.75 13.11 -7.99
N CYS A 47 -8.85 14.40 -8.34
CA CYS A 47 -10.11 15.13 -8.50
C CYS A 47 -10.89 15.23 -7.17
N SER A 48 -10.22 15.74 -6.13
CA SER A 48 -10.86 16.02 -4.83
C SER A 48 -12.09 16.92 -4.96
N THR A 49 -13.09 16.64 -4.13
CA THR A 49 -14.37 17.38 -4.07
C THR A 49 -14.44 18.37 -2.89
N ASP A 50 -13.48 18.31 -1.98
CA ASP A 50 -13.27 19.22 -0.87
C ASP A 50 -12.22 20.32 -1.22
N ASN A 51 -11.64 21.00 -0.22
CA ASN A 51 -10.65 22.03 -0.46
C ASN A 51 -9.23 21.51 -0.76
N THR A 52 -9.00 20.19 -0.83
CA THR A 52 -7.67 19.60 -1.06
C THR A 52 -6.99 20.19 -2.29
N ARG A 53 -7.67 20.22 -3.43
CA ARG A 53 -7.12 20.77 -4.68
C ARG A 53 -6.68 22.22 -4.54
N LYS A 54 -7.48 23.06 -3.90
CA LYS A 54 -7.17 24.47 -3.68
C LYS A 54 -5.91 24.65 -2.82
N ILE A 55 -5.76 23.81 -1.79
CA ILE A 55 -4.56 23.79 -0.93
C ILE A 55 -3.34 23.40 -1.75
N CYS A 56 -3.44 22.33 -2.57
CA CYS A 56 -2.35 21.89 -3.44
C CYS A 56 -1.91 22.98 -4.45
N GLU A 57 -2.86 23.72 -5.03
CA GLU A 57 -2.58 24.83 -5.95
C GLU A 57 -1.90 26.01 -5.22
N ASP A 58 -2.27 26.29 -3.97
CA ASP A 58 -1.60 27.32 -3.18
C ASP A 58 -0.14 26.93 -2.88
N TYR A 59 0.10 25.70 -2.45
CA TYR A 59 1.45 25.21 -2.22
C TYR A 59 2.31 25.20 -3.50
N ALA A 60 1.79 24.73 -4.62
CA ALA A 60 2.49 24.76 -5.89
C ALA A 60 2.87 26.18 -6.32
N ARG A 61 2.00 27.17 -6.06
CA ARG A 61 2.28 28.60 -6.33
C ARG A 61 3.34 29.17 -5.40
N ARG A 62 3.37 28.78 -4.13
CA ARG A 62 4.36 29.23 -3.13
C ARG A 62 5.73 28.60 -3.35
N PHE A 63 5.78 27.37 -3.84
CA PHE A 63 6.99 26.58 -4.04
C PHE A 63 7.16 26.08 -5.49
N PRO A 64 7.15 26.95 -6.51
CA PRO A 64 7.06 26.56 -7.93
C PRO A 64 8.29 25.79 -8.42
N ASN A 65 9.44 25.93 -7.75
CA ASN A 65 10.67 25.24 -8.08
C ASN A 65 10.80 23.84 -7.42
N ILE A 66 9.89 23.51 -6.49
CA ILE A 66 9.92 22.25 -5.72
C ILE A 66 8.68 21.43 -6.02
N ILE A 67 7.49 22.04 -6.04
CA ILE A 67 6.22 21.32 -6.18
C ILE A 67 5.72 21.40 -7.63
N ARG A 68 5.56 20.25 -8.23
CA ARG A 68 4.88 20.07 -9.50
C ARG A 68 3.53 19.40 -9.26
N LEU A 69 2.48 20.22 -9.28
CA LEU A 69 1.12 19.72 -9.21
C LEU A 69 0.70 19.16 -10.57
N MET A 70 0.23 17.91 -10.57
CA MET A 70 -0.28 17.24 -11.75
C MET A 70 -1.54 17.91 -12.28
N GLU A 71 -1.76 17.84 -13.59
CA GLU A 71 -2.95 18.38 -14.22
C GLU A 71 -4.24 17.80 -13.61
N LYS A 72 -5.26 18.63 -13.54
CA LYS A 72 -6.56 18.19 -13.07
C LYS A 72 -7.22 17.30 -14.11
N THR A 73 -7.50 16.07 -13.73
CA THR A 73 -8.19 15.08 -14.56
C THR A 73 -9.43 14.57 -13.80
N PRO A 74 -10.42 13.93 -14.45
CA PRO A 74 -11.44 13.17 -13.73
C PRO A 74 -10.82 12.14 -12.78
N ASN A 75 -11.52 11.80 -11.70
CA ASN A 75 -11.06 10.77 -10.76
C ASN A 75 -10.80 9.45 -11.50
N LYS A 76 -9.58 8.97 -11.43
CA LYS A 76 -9.10 7.77 -12.14
C LYS A 76 -8.72 6.62 -11.19
N GLY A 77 -8.73 6.89 -9.88
CA GLY A 77 -8.37 5.94 -8.83
C GLY A 77 -6.87 5.93 -8.53
N VAL A 78 -6.53 5.39 -7.36
CA VAL A 78 -5.17 5.42 -6.81
C VAL A 78 -4.11 4.87 -7.76
N ILE A 79 -4.39 3.76 -8.45
CA ILE A 79 -3.42 3.10 -9.34
C ILE A 79 -3.02 4.00 -10.50
N ASP A 80 -3.98 4.51 -11.27
CA ASP A 80 -3.67 5.36 -12.42
C ASP A 80 -3.07 6.69 -11.98
N ASN A 81 -3.55 7.27 -10.87
CA ASN A 81 -2.99 8.50 -10.33
C ASN A 81 -1.53 8.33 -9.88
N TYR A 82 -1.24 7.21 -9.19
CA TYR A 82 0.11 6.91 -8.74
C TYR A 82 1.09 6.77 -9.90
N PHE A 83 0.78 5.90 -10.88
CA PHE A 83 1.70 5.64 -11.98
C PHE A 83 1.84 6.82 -12.94
N ASP A 84 0.84 7.72 -13.03
CA ASP A 84 1.02 8.99 -13.75
C ASP A 84 2.04 9.89 -13.03
N CYS A 85 1.96 9.99 -11.70
CA CYS A 85 2.96 10.72 -10.90
C CYS A 85 4.34 10.09 -11.01
N LEU A 86 4.45 8.76 -10.91
CA LEU A 86 5.71 8.03 -11.03
C LEU A 86 6.38 8.28 -12.38
N LEU A 87 5.62 8.23 -13.48
CA LEU A 87 6.15 8.50 -14.80
C LEU A 87 6.53 9.97 -15.02
N ALA A 88 5.91 10.88 -14.28
CA ALA A 88 6.26 12.30 -14.28
C ALA A 88 7.53 12.63 -13.47
N CYS A 89 7.94 11.78 -12.52
CA CYS A 89 9.17 11.98 -11.73
C CYS A 89 10.40 12.14 -12.60
N GLN A 90 11.33 13.05 -12.23
CA GLN A 90 12.60 13.30 -12.96
C GLN A 90 13.82 12.84 -12.19
N GLY A 91 13.64 12.47 -10.92
CA GLY A 91 14.71 12.08 -10.02
C GLY A 91 15.32 10.71 -10.31
N LYS A 92 16.58 10.55 -9.94
CA LYS A 92 17.29 9.28 -9.87
C LYS A 92 16.70 8.36 -8.79
N TYR A 93 16.15 8.95 -7.73
CA TYR A 93 15.51 8.27 -6.62
C TYR A 93 14.05 8.73 -6.48
N ILE A 94 13.20 7.84 -6.01
CA ILE A 94 11.80 8.11 -5.72
C ILE A 94 11.55 7.80 -4.25
N ALA A 95 10.82 8.68 -3.57
CA ALA A 95 10.27 8.47 -2.24
C ALA A 95 8.76 8.75 -2.27
N ASP A 96 8.02 8.22 -1.31
CA ASP A 96 6.56 8.32 -1.28
C ASP A 96 6.07 8.87 0.06
N CYS A 97 4.99 9.65 0.01
CA CYS A 97 4.23 10.06 1.18
C CYS A 97 2.76 10.24 0.79
N ALA A 98 1.85 9.52 1.43
CA ALA A 98 0.42 9.69 1.19
C ALA A 98 -0.08 11.03 1.77
N GLY A 99 -1.13 11.61 1.18
CA GLY A 99 -1.64 12.94 1.56
C GLY A 99 -2.27 13.04 2.97
N ASP A 100 -2.45 11.90 3.63
CA ASP A 100 -2.90 11.79 5.02
C ASP A 100 -1.79 11.46 6.01
N ASP A 101 -0.60 11.04 5.53
CA ASP A 101 0.57 10.72 6.34
C ASP A 101 1.53 11.90 6.49
N PHE A 102 2.49 11.78 7.39
CA PHE A 102 3.53 12.81 7.53
C PHE A 102 4.85 12.28 8.07
N TRP A 103 5.95 12.85 7.57
CA TRP A 103 7.28 12.52 8.04
C TRP A 103 7.63 13.26 9.32
N VAL A 104 8.32 12.57 10.24
CA VAL A 104 8.68 13.10 11.56
C VAL A 104 10.20 13.27 11.76
N ASP A 105 11.00 12.78 10.81
CA ASP A 105 12.46 12.95 10.83
C ASP A 105 12.89 13.89 9.69
N PRO A 106 13.38 15.09 9.98
CA PRO A 106 13.80 16.05 8.95
C PRO A 106 15.05 15.62 8.16
N LEU A 107 15.69 14.51 8.54
CA LEU A 107 16.84 13.92 7.86
C LEU A 107 16.50 12.59 7.18
N LYS A 108 15.21 12.28 6.98
CA LYS A 108 14.79 11.02 6.33
C LYS A 108 15.41 10.89 4.95
N LEU A 109 15.23 11.87 4.08
CA LEU A 109 15.74 11.84 2.70
C LEU A 109 17.28 11.75 2.68
N GLU A 110 17.97 12.48 3.55
CA GLU A 110 19.42 12.45 3.67
C GLU A 110 19.96 11.06 4.02
N LYS A 111 19.36 10.42 5.03
CA LYS A 111 19.77 9.08 5.48
C LYS A 111 19.58 8.02 4.40
N GLU A 112 18.45 8.08 3.71
CA GLU A 112 18.10 7.09 2.68
C GLU A 112 18.92 7.25 1.42
N VAL A 113 19.10 8.48 0.92
CA VAL A 113 19.89 8.73 -0.29
C VAL A 113 21.36 8.41 -0.08
N THR A 114 21.91 8.72 1.10
CA THR A 114 23.30 8.37 1.47
C THR A 114 23.55 6.87 1.35
N ILE A 115 22.61 6.03 1.82
CA ILE A 115 22.73 4.58 1.68
C ILE A 115 22.67 4.15 0.23
N LEU A 116 21.73 4.68 -0.56
CA LEU A 116 21.62 4.34 -1.98
C LEU A 116 22.85 4.79 -2.80
N GLU A 117 23.45 5.91 -2.48
CA GLU A 117 24.66 6.40 -3.17
C GLU A 117 25.89 5.52 -2.85
N ASN A 118 26.03 5.10 -1.61
CA ASN A 118 27.17 4.29 -1.17
C ASN A 118 27.04 2.80 -1.48
N ASN A 119 25.84 2.30 -1.83
CA ASN A 119 25.58 0.88 -2.06
C ASN A 119 24.83 0.69 -3.40
N PRO A 120 25.54 0.56 -4.53
CA PRO A 120 24.91 0.42 -5.85
C PRO A 120 23.99 -0.79 -6.02
N ASP A 121 24.16 -1.83 -5.25
CA ASP A 121 23.38 -3.06 -5.22
C ASP A 121 22.12 -2.98 -4.32
N VAL A 122 22.00 -1.92 -3.51
CA VAL A 122 20.77 -1.61 -2.78
C VAL A 122 19.79 -0.91 -3.70
N THR A 123 18.61 -1.50 -3.85
CA THR A 123 17.53 -1.01 -4.74
C THR A 123 16.51 -0.17 -4.02
N LEU A 124 16.29 -0.43 -2.71
CA LEU A 124 15.38 0.28 -1.86
C LEU A 124 15.93 0.37 -0.44
N VAL A 125 15.74 1.53 0.18
CA VAL A 125 15.97 1.78 1.61
C VAL A 125 14.62 2.07 2.25
N HIS A 126 14.37 1.56 3.46
CA HIS A 126 13.18 1.90 4.24
C HIS A 126 13.49 2.07 5.72
N THR A 127 12.54 2.66 6.43
CA THR A 127 12.65 3.00 7.85
C THR A 127 11.51 2.40 8.67
N ASP A 128 11.49 2.65 9.99
CA ASP A 128 10.35 2.36 10.84
C ASP A 128 9.29 3.48 10.80
N TRP A 129 8.12 3.14 11.27
CA TRP A 129 6.95 3.99 11.33
C TRP A 129 6.08 3.70 12.56
N MET A 130 5.14 4.60 12.87
CA MET A 130 4.14 4.43 13.93
C MET A 130 2.75 4.68 13.37
N TYR A 131 1.75 3.97 13.88
CA TYR A 131 0.36 4.39 13.72
C TYR A 131 0.14 5.70 14.46
N TYR A 132 -0.61 6.62 13.86
CA TYR A 132 -0.99 7.90 14.45
C TYR A 132 -2.51 8.04 14.45
N ASP A 133 -3.11 8.11 15.63
CA ASP A 133 -4.54 8.28 15.80
C ASP A 133 -4.92 9.76 15.62
N GLU A 134 -5.75 10.05 14.62
CA GLU A 134 -6.12 11.44 14.29
C GLU A 134 -7.01 12.09 15.34
N GLU A 135 -7.73 11.34 16.15
CA GLU A 135 -8.59 11.90 17.21
C GLU A 135 -7.81 12.14 18.49
N THR A 136 -7.09 11.12 18.95
CA THR A 136 -6.40 11.17 20.26
C THR A 136 -4.97 11.71 20.16
N LYS A 137 -4.40 11.80 18.93
CA LYS A 137 -3.01 12.15 18.65
C LYS A 137 -2.00 11.16 19.26
N ALA A 138 -2.47 10.01 19.70
CA ALA A 138 -1.62 8.95 20.24
C ALA A 138 -0.91 8.19 19.12
N THR A 139 0.29 7.68 19.44
CA THR A 139 1.05 6.81 18.54
C THR A 139 1.10 5.38 19.06
N THR A 140 1.04 4.41 18.14
CA THR A 140 1.12 2.99 18.48
C THR A 140 2.09 2.27 17.54
N SER A 141 2.96 1.43 18.09
CA SER A 141 3.91 0.66 17.29
C SER A 141 3.21 -0.40 16.45
N PRO A 142 3.58 -0.56 15.16
CA PRO A 142 3.12 -1.68 14.34
C PRO A 142 3.79 -3.02 14.71
N GLY A 143 4.70 -3.04 15.69
CA GLY A 143 5.57 -4.16 16.02
C GLY A 143 6.93 -4.10 15.33
N THR A 144 7.79 -5.07 15.60
CA THR A 144 9.15 -5.14 15.06
C THR A 144 9.16 -5.64 13.61
N ASN A 145 10.10 -5.12 12.81
CA ASN A 145 10.36 -5.65 11.49
C ASN A 145 11.11 -7.00 11.59
N PRO A 146 10.64 -8.07 10.94
CA PRO A 146 11.35 -9.35 10.95
C PRO A 146 12.68 -9.30 10.19
N PHE A 147 12.85 -8.34 9.27
CA PHE A 147 14.09 -8.10 8.52
C PHE A 147 14.76 -6.84 9.07
N ASN A 148 15.46 -6.98 10.18
CA ASN A 148 16.05 -5.90 10.94
C ASN A 148 17.58 -5.76 10.77
N SER A 149 18.17 -6.47 9.79
CA SER A 149 19.56 -6.28 9.38
C SER A 149 19.70 -5.03 8.53
N ASP A 150 20.82 -4.31 8.65
CA ASP A 150 21.08 -3.07 7.91
C ASP A 150 20.90 -3.24 6.40
N ILE A 151 21.37 -4.38 5.84
CA ILE A 151 21.17 -4.74 4.44
C ILE A 151 20.79 -6.22 4.34
N THR A 152 19.70 -6.49 3.66
CA THR A 152 19.18 -7.85 3.41
C THR A 152 19.14 -8.13 1.90
N ASP A 153 19.51 -9.35 1.51
CA ASP A 153 19.23 -9.83 0.15
C ASP A 153 17.70 -9.87 -0.08
N GLY A 154 17.24 -9.07 -1.03
CA GLY A 154 15.80 -8.91 -1.27
C GLY A 154 15.10 -10.22 -1.65
N ARG A 155 15.82 -11.17 -2.26
CA ARG A 155 15.27 -12.49 -2.59
C ARG A 155 14.77 -13.26 -1.36
N LYS A 156 15.36 -13.03 -0.19
CA LYS A 156 14.92 -13.62 1.09
C LYS A 156 13.63 -13.00 1.63
N MET A 157 13.24 -11.84 1.12
CA MET A 157 12.06 -11.09 1.59
C MET A 157 10.81 -11.32 0.72
N LEU A 158 10.96 -11.87 -0.50
CA LEU A 158 9.89 -11.93 -1.50
C LEU A 158 8.60 -12.58 -0.98
N GLU A 159 8.73 -13.76 -0.36
CA GLU A 159 7.58 -14.48 0.16
C GLU A 159 6.87 -13.69 1.28
N ALA A 160 7.63 -13.08 2.18
CA ALA A 160 7.09 -12.25 3.26
C ALA A 160 6.38 -10.99 2.73
N ILE A 161 6.93 -10.35 1.69
CA ILE A 161 6.32 -9.20 1.02
C ILE A 161 4.99 -9.59 0.38
N ILE A 162 4.94 -10.72 -0.33
CA ILE A 162 3.72 -11.19 -1.02
C ILE A 162 2.63 -11.59 -0.01
N THR A 163 3.01 -12.21 1.11
CA THR A 163 2.07 -12.82 2.06
C THR A 163 1.73 -11.94 3.26
N GLN A 164 2.19 -10.70 3.31
CA GLN A 164 1.88 -9.76 4.38
C GLN A 164 0.37 -9.53 4.54
N THR A 165 -0.11 -9.50 5.78
CA THR A 165 -1.56 -9.36 6.05
C THR A 165 -1.90 -8.38 7.16
N LYS A 166 -0.97 -8.08 8.07
CA LYS A 166 -1.20 -7.21 9.23
C LYS A 166 -0.31 -5.96 9.18
N ARG A 167 1.01 -6.18 9.17
CA ARG A 167 2.02 -5.14 9.05
C ARG A 167 2.70 -5.33 7.70
N PRO A 168 2.81 -4.29 6.86
CA PRO A 168 3.67 -4.37 5.68
C PRO A 168 5.12 -4.61 6.10
N ILE A 169 5.83 -5.46 5.35
CA ILE A 169 7.27 -5.69 5.55
C ILE A 169 8.04 -4.42 5.24
N ILE A 170 7.65 -3.73 4.18
CA ILE A 170 8.10 -2.39 3.80
C ILE A 170 6.85 -1.52 3.68
N HIS A 171 6.77 -0.43 4.40
CA HIS A 171 5.74 0.58 4.20
C HIS A 171 6.27 1.60 3.18
N LEU A 172 5.61 1.73 2.03
CA LEU A 172 6.16 2.50 0.91
C LEU A 172 6.43 3.97 1.28
N CYS A 173 5.58 4.61 2.09
CA CYS A 173 5.80 5.97 2.58
C CYS A 173 7.03 6.14 3.49
N THR A 174 7.66 5.03 3.93
CA THR A 174 8.95 5.04 4.64
C THR A 174 10.13 4.80 3.72
N ALA A 175 9.91 4.55 2.43
CA ALA A 175 10.93 4.06 1.53
C ALA A 175 11.44 5.11 0.54
N MET A 176 12.67 4.88 0.09
CA MET A 176 13.26 5.50 -1.10
C MET A 176 13.86 4.40 -1.98
N TYR A 177 13.66 4.49 -3.30
CA TYR A 177 14.08 3.45 -4.24
C TYR A 177 14.59 4.03 -5.58
N ARG A 178 15.27 3.18 -6.36
CA ARG A 178 15.88 3.57 -7.64
C ARG A 178 14.85 3.70 -8.73
N ALA A 179 14.78 4.88 -9.34
CA ALA A 179 13.80 5.21 -10.37
C ALA A 179 14.03 4.43 -11.68
N ASP A 180 15.28 4.17 -12.06
CA ASP A 180 15.64 3.44 -13.29
C ASP A 180 15.15 1.98 -13.25
N ILE A 181 15.33 1.29 -12.11
CA ILE A 181 14.83 -0.07 -11.89
C ILE A 181 13.30 -0.10 -11.99
N MET A 182 12.63 0.87 -11.33
CA MET A 182 11.18 0.93 -11.33
C MET A 182 10.62 1.17 -12.72
N ARG A 183 11.19 2.11 -13.46
CA ARG A 183 10.75 2.42 -14.83
C ARG A 183 11.01 1.29 -15.80
N LYS A 184 12.17 0.61 -15.66
CA LYS A 184 12.44 -0.60 -16.43
C LYS A 184 11.37 -1.66 -16.18
N ALA A 185 11.07 -1.96 -14.93
CA ALA A 185 10.04 -2.95 -14.56
C ALA A 185 8.65 -2.56 -15.10
N TYR A 186 8.29 -1.27 -15.00
CA TYR A 186 7.04 -0.76 -15.57
C TYR A 186 6.96 -0.95 -17.08
N ASN A 187 8.05 -0.72 -17.82
CA ASN A 187 8.08 -0.91 -19.28
C ASN A 187 8.07 -2.39 -19.68
N ASP A 188 8.73 -3.25 -18.88
CA ASP A 188 8.81 -4.69 -19.15
C ASP A 188 7.46 -5.40 -18.91
N ASP A 189 6.68 -4.95 -17.91
CA ASP A 189 5.37 -5.52 -17.57
C ASP A 189 4.35 -4.45 -17.13
N PRO A 190 3.84 -3.63 -18.09
CA PRO A 190 2.85 -2.61 -17.75
C PRO A 190 1.56 -3.16 -17.11
N LYS A 191 1.22 -4.43 -17.37
CA LYS A 191 0.04 -5.08 -16.82
C LYS A 191 0.12 -5.25 -15.31
N MET A 192 1.31 -5.47 -14.75
CA MET A 192 1.52 -5.55 -13.31
C MET A 192 1.18 -4.23 -12.60
N PHE A 193 1.35 -3.10 -13.29
CA PHE A 193 1.25 -1.77 -12.72
C PHE A 193 -0.07 -1.06 -13.06
N ARG A 194 -0.61 -1.24 -14.26
CA ARG A 194 -1.81 -0.54 -14.72
C ARG A 194 -3.09 -1.40 -14.75
N ASN A 195 -3.14 -2.46 -13.96
CA ASN A 195 -4.31 -3.32 -13.91
C ASN A 195 -5.29 -2.87 -12.82
N LYS A 196 -6.50 -2.46 -13.22
CA LYS A 196 -7.56 -2.03 -12.31
C LYS A 196 -8.11 -3.15 -11.40
N ASP A 197 -7.79 -4.42 -11.70
CA ASP A 197 -8.09 -5.57 -10.84
C ASP A 197 -7.06 -5.79 -9.73
N PHE A 198 -6.01 -4.96 -9.67
CA PHE A 198 -5.05 -4.91 -8.59
C PHE A 198 -5.39 -3.74 -7.65
N GLY A 199 -5.26 -3.96 -6.34
CA GLY A 199 -5.86 -3.07 -5.34
C GLY A 199 -4.92 -2.10 -4.67
N CYS A 200 -3.63 -2.13 -5.02
CA CYS A 200 -2.59 -1.29 -4.43
C CYS A 200 -1.43 -1.09 -5.40
N GLU A 201 -0.63 -0.08 -5.13
CA GLU A 201 0.58 0.28 -5.89
C GLU A 201 1.88 -0.09 -5.16
N ASP A 202 1.81 -0.31 -3.85
CA ASP A 202 2.95 -0.51 -2.97
C ASP A 202 3.56 -1.92 -3.08
N LEU A 203 2.73 -2.96 -3.18
CA LEU A 203 3.17 -4.34 -3.19
C LEU A 203 4.09 -4.65 -4.38
N GLN A 204 3.71 -4.24 -5.60
CA GLN A 204 4.52 -4.50 -6.80
C GLN A 204 5.84 -3.73 -6.77
N ILE A 205 5.86 -2.52 -6.22
CA ILE A 205 7.10 -1.72 -6.09
C ILE A 205 8.05 -2.40 -5.10
N CYS A 206 7.56 -2.70 -3.89
CA CYS A 206 8.36 -3.39 -2.87
C CYS A 206 8.87 -4.75 -3.37
N PHE A 207 8.00 -5.50 -4.08
CA PHE A 207 8.37 -6.79 -4.66
C PHE A 207 9.48 -6.64 -5.72
N ILE A 208 9.32 -5.75 -6.69
CA ILE A 208 10.30 -5.55 -7.76
C ILE A 208 11.64 -5.09 -7.19
N MET A 209 11.66 -4.16 -6.24
CA MET A 209 12.89 -3.71 -5.62
C MET A 209 13.60 -4.87 -4.90
N ALA A 210 12.87 -5.68 -4.14
CA ALA A 210 13.42 -6.86 -3.47
C ALA A 210 13.86 -7.95 -4.47
N TYR A 211 13.16 -8.11 -5.58
CA TYR A 211 13.51 -9.08 -6.62
C TYR A 211 14.80 -8.68 -7.37
N MET A 212 15.04 -7.41 -7.57
CA MET A 212 16.14 -6.87 -8.39
C MET A 212 17.42 -6.60 -7.60
N GLY A 213 17.39 -6.54 -6.25
CA GLY A 213 18.60 -6.26 -5.49
C GLY A 213 18.45 -6.42 -3.99
N LYS A 214 19.27 -5.70 -3.25
CA LYS A 214 19.26 -5.69 -1.79
C LYS A 214 18.36 -4.59 -1.24
N ILE A 215 17.82 -4.83 -0.06
CA ILE A 215 16.98 -3.91 0.70
C ILE A 215 17.74 -3.46 1.93
N ALA A 216 17.85 -2.16 2.13
CA ALA A 216 18.42 -1.59 3.34
C ALA A 216 17.33 -1.14 4.33
N TYR A 217 17.60 -1.31 5.61
CA TYR A 217 16.71 -0.93 6.69
C TYR A 217 17.40 -0.01 7.69
N ILE A 218 16.75 1.09 8.02
CA ILE A 218 17.20 2.04 9.05
C ILE A 218 16.23 1.93 10.24
N PRO A 219 16.68 1.51 11.44
CA PRO A 219 15.82 1.36 12.62
C PRO A 219 15.50 2.73 13.26
N LYS A 220 14.89 3.62 12.48
CA LYS A 220 14.45 4.95 12.91
C LYS A 220 13.02 5.18 12.47
N ILE A 221 12.18 5.69 13.35
CA ILE A 221 10.84 6.14 13.04
C ILE A 221 10.95 7.43 12.25
N THR A 222 10.48 7.42 11.00
CA THR A 222 10.48 8.59 10.13
C THR A 222 9.10 8.98 9.64
N LEU A 223 8.10 8.10 9.83
CA LEU A 223 6.74 8.28 9.36
C LEU A 223 5.74 8.08 10.50
N TYR A 224 4.73 8.92 10.55
CA TYR A 224 3.50 8.66 11.25
C TYR A 224 2.40 8.35 10.23
N TYR A 225 1.91 7.10 10.27
CA TYR A 225 0.83 6.59 9.43
C TYR A 225 -0.51 6.87 10.10
N SER A 226 -1.29 7.73 9.50
CA SER A 226 -2.57 8.19 10.04
C SER A 226 -3.66 7.11 9.94
N TYR A 227 -4.40 6.89 11.01
CA TYR A 227 -5.55 5.99 11.05
C TYR A 227 -6.73 6.62 11.80
N GLY A 228 -7.85 5.91 11.87
CA GLY A 228 -9.07 6.41 12.52
C GLY A 228 -10.12 6.92 11.55
N ARG A 229 -9.84 6.89 10.24
CA ARG A 229 -10.78 7.24 9.16
C ARG A 229 -11.02 6.03 8.25
N GLU A 230 -12.09 6.06 7.46
CA GLU A 230 -12.23 5.16 6.33
C GLU A 230 -11.15 5.48 5.28
N THR A 231 -10.37 4.47 4.94
CA THR A 231 -9.33 4.54 3.90
C THR A 231 -9.62 3.51 2.81
N VAL A 232 -8.84 3.52 1.72
CA VAL A 232 -8.95 2.50 0.66
C VAL A 232 -8.70 1.10 1.24
N SER A 233 -7.76 0.96 2.16
CA SER A 233 -7.36 -0.32 2.77
C SER A 233 -8.25 -0.75 3.95
N PHE A 234 -8.98 0.18 4.57
CA PHE A 234 -9.82 -0.10 5.73
C PHE A 234 -11.20 0.55 5.60
N SER A 235 -12.24 -0.30 5.60
CA SER A 235 -13.64 0.14 5.63
C SER A 235 -14.46 -0.80 6.52
N ASN A 236 -15.42 -0.23 7.25
CA ASN A 236 -16.41 -1.01 7.99
C ASN A 236 -17.46 -1.70 7.06
N ASN A 237 -17.42 -1.43 5.76
CA ASN A 237 -18.29 -2.03 4.77
C ASN A 237 -17.68 -3.34 4.24
N ASP A 238 -18.29 -4.48 4.61
CA ASP A 238 -17.82 -5.81 4.20
C ASP A 238 -17.72 -6.00 2.68
N LYS A 239 -18.55 -5.32 1.88
CA LYS A 239 -18.50 -5.40 0.42
C LYS A 239 -17.28 -4.66 -0.14
N LYS A 240 -16.99 -3.47 0.39
CA LYS A 240 -15.76 -2.74 0.04
C LYS A 240 -14.52 -3.55 0.43
N GLN A 241 -14.51 -4.13 1.65
CA GLN A 241 -13.42 -4.99 2.11
C GLN A 241 -13.26 -6.25 1.24
N PHE A 242 -14.36 -6.90 0.84
CA PHE A 242 -14.30 -8.02 -0.10
C PHE A 242 -13.56 -7.64 -1.38
N ILE A 243 -13.94 -6.53 -2.01
CA ILE A 243 -13.34 -6.08 -3.28
C ILE A 243 -11.86 -5.74 -3.09
N PHE A 244 -11.51 -5.03 -2.01
CA PHE A 244 -10.12 -4.70 -1.70
C PHE A 244 -9.25 -5.95 -1.50
N VAL A 245 -9.69 -6.88 -0.65
CA VAL A 245 -8.98 -8.15 -0.40
C VAL A 245 -8.84 -8.98 -1.67
N LYS A 246 -9.90 -9.06 -2.51
CA LYS A 246 -9.84 -9.74 -3.80
C LYS A 246 -8.78 -9.12 -4.70
N LYS A 247 -8.82 -7.80 -4.89
CA LYS A 247 -7.91 -7.08 -5.79
C LYS A 247 -6.45 -7.19 -5.35
N THR A 248 -6.16 -6.99 -4.07
CA THR A 248 -4.78 -7.12 -3.54
C THR A 248 -4.27 -8.57 -3.66
N THR A 249 -5.14 -9.55 -3.47
CA THR A 249 -4.77 -10.97 -3.61
C THR A 249 -4.59 -11.36 -5.09
N ASN A 250 -5.34 -10.76 -6.02
CA ASN A 250 -5.14 -10.94 -7.46
C ASN A 250 -3.71 -10.50 -7.87
N LEU A 251 -3.24 -9.37 -7.35
CA LEU A 251 -1.86 -8.92 -7.56
C LEU A 251 -0.85 -9.93 -7.00
N SER A 252 -1.04 -10.39 -5.75
CA SER A 252 -0.19 -11.43 -5.16
C SER A 252 -0.16 -12.70 -6.03
N SER A 253 -1.31 -13.13 -6.55
CA SER A 253 -1.41 -14.30 -7.44
C SER A 253 -0.70 -14.07 -8.77
N TYR A 254 -0.84 -12.89 -9.35
CA TYR A 254 -0.14 -12.50 -10.57
C TYR A 254 1.37 -12.57 -10.38
N ILE A 255 1.88 -11.97 -9.31
CA ILE A 255 3.31 -11.99 -8.97
C ILE A 255 3.80 -13.43 -8.79
N CYS A 256 3.09 -14.25 -8.00
CA CYS A 256 3.48 -15.65 -7.77
C CYS A 256 3.58 -16.45 -9.07
N LYS A 257 2.63 -16.27 -9.99
CA LYS A 257 2.64 -16.96 -11.30
C LYS A 257 3.75 -16.45 -12.20
N THR A 258 3.91 -15.13 -12.33
CA THR A 258 4.89 -14.52 -13.23
C THR A 258 6.33 -14.82 -12.81
N TYR A 259 6.61 -14.81 -11.51
CA TYR A 259 7.94 -14.99 -10.95
C TYR A 259 8.20 -16.39 -10.39
N ASN A 260 7.25 -17.31 -10.59
CA ASN A 260 7.32 -18.71 -10.16
C ASN A 260 7.60 -18.90 -8.65
N ILE A 261 6.89 -18.11 -7.82
CA ILE A 261 7.01 -18.15 -6.36
C ILE A 261 5.90 -19.03 -5.79
N ASN A 262 6.23 -20.32 -5.59
CA ASN A 262 5.28 -21.31 -5.10
C ASN A 262 5.85 -22.01 -3.87
N SER A 263 5.17 -21.84 -2.73
CA SER A 263 5.56 -22.47 -1.46
C SER A 263 4.32 -22.84 -0.64
N GLN A 264 4.55 -23.61 0.43
CA GLN A 264 3.50 -23.91 1.40
C GLN A 264 2.97 -22.63 2.10
N THR A 265 3.82 -21.62 2.27
CA THR A 265 3.45 -20.32 2.87
C THR A 265 2.52 -19.54 1.96
N THR A 266 2.86 -19.40 0.67
CA THR A 266 2.01 -18.72 -0.31
C THR A 266 0.69 -19.47 -0.50
N TYR A 267 0.70 -20.82 -0.54
CA TYR A 267 -0.52 -21.59 -0.62
C TYR A 267 -1.46 -21.34 0.59
N LYS A 268 -0.93 -21.37 1.82
CA LYS A 268 -1.68 -21.06 3.04
C LYS A 268 -2.20 -19.61 3.05
N TYR A 269 -1.41 -18.68 2.55
CA TYR A 269 -1.84 -17.29 2.40
C TYR A 269 -3.10 -17.19 1.54
N PHE A 270 -3.10 -17.77 0.33
CA PHE A 270 -4.26 -17.77 -0.55
C PHE A 270 -5.47 -18.48 0.08
N GLN A 271 -5.27 -19.60 0.78
CA GLN A 271 -6.36 -20.25 1.52
C GLN A 271 -6.96 -19.33 2.59
N ASN A 272 -6.15 -18.60 3.34
CA ASN A 272 -6.63 -17.65 4.34
C ASN A 272 -7.38 -16.48 3.69
N ARG A 273 -6.92 -16.00 2.53
CA ARG A 273 -7.62 -14.97 1.75
C ARG A 273 -8.98 -15.47 1.26
N LEU A 274 -9.07 -16.69 0.72
CA LEU A 274 -10.36 -17.30 0.34
C LEU A 274 -11.32 -17.42 1.53
N PHE A 275 -10.82 -17.83 2.70
CA PHE A 275 -11.63 -17.84 3.92
C PHE A 275 -12.12 -16.44 4.30
N GLY A 276 -11.24 -15.44 4.26
CA GLY A 276 -11.60 -14.03 4.51
C GLY A 276 -12.70 -13.54 3.56
N LEU A 277 -12.56 -13.78 2.25
CA LEU A 277 -13.57 -13.44 1.25
C LEU A 277 -14.90 -14.16 1.52
N THR A 278 -14.86 -15.46 1.86
CA THR A 278 -16.07 -16.22 2.22
C THR A 278 -16.77 -15.56 3.41
N MET A 279 -16.03 -15.12 4.43
CA MET A 279 -16.62 -14.47 5.61
C MET A 279 -17.19 -13.08 5.31
N HIS A 280 -16.58 -12.32 4.40
CA HIS A 280 -17.16 -11.05 3.93
C HIS A 280 -18.47 -11.30 3.17
N ALA A 281 -18.49 -12.25 2.22
CA ALA A 281 -19.71 -12.64 1.49
C ALA A 281 -20.81 -13.12 2.46
N PHE A 282 -20.45 -13.89 3.49
CA PHE A 282 -21.36 -14.35 4.53
C PHE A 282 -22.00 -13.17 5.29
N ARG A 283 -21.20 -12.18 5.70
CA ARG A 283 -21.71 -11.02 6.45
C ARG A 283 -22.57 -10.08 5.62
N CYS A 284 -22.23 -9.93 4.32
CA CYS A 284 -23.05 -9.17 3.36
C CYS A 284 -24.35 -9.88 3.01
N LYS A 285 -24.48 -11.18 3.25
CA LYS A 285 -25.60 -12.01 2.77
C LYS A 285 -25.74 -11.94 1.25
N ASP A 286 -24.62 -11.90 0.53
CA ASP A 286 -24.56 -11.67 -0.90
C ASP A 286 -24.12 -12.94 -1.65
N LYS A 287 -25.07 -13.58 -2.37
CA LYS A 287 -24.79 -14.78 -3.16
C LYS A 287 -23.86 -14.52 -4.34
N HIS A 288 -23.84 -13.30 -4.88
CA HIS A 288 -22.94 -12.96 -5.98
C HIS A 288 -21.49 -12.95 -5.49
N LEU A 289 -21.22 -12.30 -4.35
CA LEU A 289 -19.88 -12.33 -3.73
C LEU A 289 -19.45 -13.77 -3.40
N HIS A 290 -20.39 -14.61 -2.98
CA HIS A 290 -20.11 -16.02 -2.71
C HIS A 290 -19.67 -16.78 -3.98
N ARG A 291 -20.26 -16.53 -5.15
CA ARG A 291 -19.82 -17.12 -6.43
C ARG A 291 -18.42 -16.64 -6.79
N MET A 292 -18.15 -15.35 -6.61
CA MET A 292 -16.80 -14.79 -6.84
C MET A 292 -15.70 -15.46 -6.02
N VAL A 293 -16.02 -16.03 -4.84
CA VAL A 293 -15.02 -16.82 -4.06
C VAL A 293 -14.62 -18.08 -4.82
N GLN A 294 -15.55 -18.73 -5.50
CA GLN A 294 -15.25 -19.90 -6.32
C GLN A 294 -14.37 -19.53 -7.52
N ASP A 295 -14.67 -18.39 -8.17
CA ASP A 295 -13.86 -17.88 -9.27
C ASP A 295 -12.42 -17.57 -8.78
N CYS A 296 -12.27 -16.91 -7.62
CA CYS A 296 -10.97 -16.69 -7.01
C CYS A 296 -10.22 -18.00 -6.68
N SER A 297 -10.91 -19.04 -6.20
CA SER A 297 -10.31 -20.34 -5.94
C SER A 297 -9.69 -20.96 -7.20
N ASN A 298 -10.41 -20.86 -8.33
CA ASN A 298 -9.94 -21.34 -9.63
C ASN A 298 -8.78 -20.48 -10.15
N ASP A 299 -8.93 -19.15 -10.11
CA ASP A 299 -7.94 -18.21 -10.61
C ASP A 299 -6.62 -18.30 -9.83
N TRP A 300 -6.69 -18.44 -8.51
CA TRP A 300 -5.51 -18.55 -7.66
C TRP A 300 -4.96 -19.98 -7.56
N GLN A 301 -5.66 -20.96 -8.15
CA GLN A 301 -5.29 -22.39 -8.15
C GLN A 301 -5.15 -22.96 -6.74
N VAL A 302 -6.04 -22.58 -5.84
CA VAL A 302 -6.01 -22.97 -4.43
C VAL A 302 -7.37 -23.49 -4.01
N GLN A 303 -7.37 -24.64 -3.33
CA GLN A 303 -8.61 -25.23 -2.83
C GLN A 303 -9.25 -24.40 -1.72
N ILE A 304 -10.58 -24.27 -1.78
CA ILE A 304 -11.36 -23.65 -0.71
C ILE A 304 -11.11 -24.40 0.60
N PRO A 305 -10.65 -23.73 1.68
CA PRO A 305 -10.33 -24.39 2.94
C PRO A 305 -11.60 -24.92 3.62
N THR A 306 -11.44 -25.98 4.44
CA THR A 306 -12.55 -26.68 5.09
C THR A 306 -13.46 -25.72 5.88
N LYS A 307 -12.89 -24.76 6.60
CA LYS A 307 -13.67 -23.74 7.33
C LYS A 307 -14.57 -22.91 6.41
N ALA A 308 -14.12 -22.58 5.19
CA ALA A 308 -14.92 -21.88 4.20
C ALA A 308 -15.99 -22.79 3.60
N LYS A 309 -15.69 -24.09 3.39
CA LYS A 309 -16.71 -25.07 2.94
C LYS A 309 -17.87 -25.18 3.92
N ILE A 310 -17.60 -25.18 5.24
CA ILE A 310 -18.65 -25.16 6.27
C ILE A 310 -19.53 -23.90 6.14
N ALA A 311 -18.89 -22.72 6.02
CA ALA A 311 -19.63 -21.48 5.79
C ALA A 311 -20.48 -21.54 4.53
N ASN A 312 -19.98 -22.15 3.44
CA ASN A 312 -20.70 -22.33 2.18
C ASN A 312 -21.96 -23.21 2.36
N VAL A 313 -21.86 -24.29 3.16
CA VAL A 313 -23.02 -25.15 3.48
C VAL A 313 -24.08 -24.34 4.24
N ILE A 314 -23.69 -23.52 5.21
CA ILE A 314 -24.60 -22.65 5.94
C ILE A 314 -25.28 -21.64 4.99
N MET A 315 -24.54 -21.08 4.05
CA MET A 315 -25.02 -20.09 3.07
C MET A 315 -25.93 -20.70 1.98
N SER A 316 -25.90 -22.01 1.78
CA SER A 316 -26.75 -22.68 0.78
C SER A 316 -28.23 -22.63 1.15
N ASN A 317 -28.56 -22.55 2.46
CA ASN A 317 -29.93 -22.45 2.95
C ASN A 317 -30.14 -21.11 3.68
N MET A 318 -31.16 -20.35 3.23
CA MET A 318 -31.47 -19.02 3.75
C MET A 318 -31.88 -19.01 5.24
N LEU A 319 -32.51 -20.07 5.74
CA LEU A 319 -32.93 -20.16 7.14
C LEU A 319 -31.70 -20.34 8.04
N THR A 320 -30.82 -21.29 7.71
CA THR A 320 -29.57 -21.49 8.43
C THR A 320 -28.69 -20.27 8.40
N TRP A 321 -28.57 -19.61 7.23
CA TRP A 321 -27.79 -18.38 7.09
C TRP A 321 -28.31 -17.26 7.98
N ASN A 322 -29.63 -17.01 7.98
CA ASN A 322 -30.24 -15.99 8.85
C ASN A 322 -30.02 -16.31 10.34
N LEU A 323 -30.18 -17.59 10.74
CA LEU A 323 -29.96 -18.02 12.12
C LEU A 323 -28.51 -17.73 12.58
N PHE A 324 -27.53 -18.09 11.77
CA PHE A 324 -26.12 -17.85 12.11
C PHE A 324 -25.77 -16.37 12.14
N LEU A 325 -26.34 -15.53 11.25
CA LEU A 325 -26.16 -14.07 11.32
C LEU A 325 -26.79 -13.48 12.58
N TYR A 326 -27.94 -13.98 13.02
CA TYR A 326 -28.58 -13.57 14.25
C TYR A 326 -27.76 -13.94 15.49
N ILE A 327 -27.29 -15.19 15.58
CA ILE A 327 -26.39 -15.65 16.65
C ILE A 327 -25.13 -14.78 16.70
N ARG A 328 -24.52 -14.48 15.54
CA ARG A 328 -23.34 -13.59 15.48
C ARG A 328 -23.64 -12.20 16.07
N LYS A 329 -24.79 -11.59 15.75
CA LYS A 329 -25.18 -10.29 16.31
C LYS A 329 -25.23 -10.32 17.84
N ILE A 330 -25.79 -11.38 18.43
CA ILE A 330 -25.83 -11.57 19.89
C ILE A 330 -24.41 -11.62 20.45
N PHE A 331 -23.52 -12.46 19.90
CA PHE A 331 -22.14 -12.59 20.39
C PHE A 331 -21.33 -11.28 20.26
N VAL A 332 -21.52 -10.51 19.19
CA VAL A 332 -20.86 -9.21 19.03
C VAL A 332 -21.39 -8.20 20.06
N GLY A 333 -22.70 -8.19 20.32
CA GLY A 333 -23.31 -7.35 21.35
C GLY A 333 -22.77 -7.66 22.75
N ILE A 334 -22.68 -8.96 23.12
CA ILE A 334 -22.11 -9.39 24.41
C ILE A 334 -20.64 -8.98 24.54
N LYS A 335 -19.82 -9.15 23.50
CA LYS A 335 -18.41 -8.69 23.51
C LYS A 335 -18.27 -7.19 23.70
N HIS A 336 -19.20 -6.41 23.19
CA HIS A 336 -19.18 -4.94 23.36
C HIS A 336 -19.53 -4.52 24.79
N ILE A 337 -20.45 -5.26 25.44
CA ILE A 337 -20.83 -5.04 26.84
C ILE A 337 -19.69 -5.43 27.80
N LEU A 338 -18.98 -6.54 27.51
CA LEU A 338 -17.87 -7.03 28.35
C LEU A 338 -16.55 -6.24 28.18
N ARG A 339 -16.47 -5.32 27.22
CA ARG A 339 -15.31 -4.44 26.99
C ARG A 339 -15.50 -3.02 27.50
N LYS A 340 -16.68 -2.67 27.99
CA LYS A 340 -16.98 -1.48 28.78
C LYS A 340 -16.89 -1.78 30.26
#